data_1ff8ab76375bbef7accf99a5ae8635c0
#
_entry.id   1ff8ab76375bbef7accf99a5ae8635c0
#
_cell.length_a   1.000
_cell.length_b   1.000
_cell.length_c   1.000
_cell.angle_alpha   90.00
_cell.angle_beta   90.00
_cell.angle_gamma   90.00
#
_symmetry.space_group_name_H-M   'P 1'
#
loop_
_entity.id
_entity.type
_entity.pdbx_description
1 polymer ?
#
loop_
_entity_poly.entity_id
_entity_poly.type
_entity_poly.pdbx_seq_one_letter_code
_entity_poly.pdbx_strand_id
1 'polypeptide(L)'
;RLKQFGGNKRVALYGAGKYGRNALENIRKYLPQLEIVCFLDDNKLRNNGKIEGIEVLSLNEAMEQAGEFHILITNYYILPVWKRIEACEFDVDKVFFWSELLIEDFEETLLKENKEKLEQSYQYLSDYQSKQIFRNMIEARSTKSIALFARTCQQNQYFPEDIFHLGREEVFVDAGAFDGDTIQEFLNQTGGNYKYIYAFEPDKMNYEKLKNRNFGGNTLIHQAGLYSETDELCFAAGKGGSSKIEEGASETIQVYRFDEMELPDQDITFVKMDIEGSELSALHGMETTIKRCRPKLAICMYHKLEDLWELPLYLKELVPEYKLYIRNYTTYLDEIVLYAV
;
A
#
# COMPACT_ATOMS: atom_id res chain seq x y z
N ARG A 1 -7.09 13.34 -18.88
CA ARG A 1 -6.20 13.63 -17.71
C ARG A 1 -6.71 14.76 -16.78
N LEU A 2 -7.68 15.57 -17.20
CA LEU A 2 -8.15 16.70 -16.39
C LEU A 2 -9.68 16.71 -16.20
N LYS A 3 -10.36 15.58 -16.46
CA LYS A 3 -11.82 15.45 -16.32
C LYS A 3 -12.29 15.73 -14.89
N GLN A 4 -11.49 15.33 -13.89
CA GLN A 4 -11.77 15.52 -12.46
C GLN A 4 -11.81 16.99 -12.03
N PHE A 5 -11.16 17.90 -12.77
CA PHE A 5 -11.20 19.34 -12.45
C PHE A 5 -12.41 20.07 -13.06
N GLY A 6 -13.23 19.38 -13.86
CA GLY A 6 -14.37 20.01 -14.52
C GLY A 6 -13.96 21.24 -15.35
N GLY A 7 -14.72 22.33 -15.18
CA GLY A 7 -14.41 23.63 -15.82
C GLY A 7 -13.37 24.46 -15.06
N ASN A 8 -13.10 24.19 -13.78
CA ASN A 8 -12.16 24.96 -12.98
C ASN A 8 -10.76 24.33 -12.99
N LYS A 9 -9.81 24.96 -13.65
CA LYS A 9 -8.42 24.51 -13.81
C LYS A 9 -7.45 25.21 -12.84
N ARG A 10 -7.96 25.90 -11.83
CA ARG A 10 -7.18 26.60 -10.82
C ARG A 10 -6.78 25.63 -9.72
N VAL A 11 -5.49 25.52 -9.43
CA VAL A 11 -4.94 24.55 -8.47
C VAL A 11 -3.97 25.21 -7.51
N ALA A 12 -4.00 24.80 -6.25
CA ALA A 12 -3.01 25.11 -5.23
C ALA A 12 -2.12 23.87 -5.00
N LEU A 13 -0.80 24.05 -4.88
CA LEU A 13 0.14 22.98 -4.63
C LEU A 13 0.41 22.87 -3.13
N TYR A 14 -0.07 21.79 -2.49
CA TYR A 14 0.18 21.58 -1.07
C TYR A 14 1.55 20.97 -0.84
N GLY A 15 2.46 21.79 -0.31
CA GLY A 15 3.87 21.51 -0.07
C GLY A 15 4.77 22.45 -0.88
N ALA A 16 5.43 23.40 -0.18
CA ALA A 16 6.33 24.39 -0.78
C ALA A 16 7.81 23.95 -0.81
N GLY A 17 8.08 22.68 -0.51
CA GLY A 17 9.41 22.07 -0.50
C GLY A 17 9.87 21.59 -1.88
N LYS A 18 10.84 20.66 -1.89
CA LYS A 18 11.42 20.06 -3.11
C LYS A 18 10.36 19.45 -4.02
N TYR A 19 9.45 18.67 -3.47
CA TYR A 19 8.40 17.99 -4.24
C TYR A 19 7.43 18.98 -4.90
N GLY A 20 7.01 20.04 -4.19
CA GLY A 20 6.15 21.06 -4.77
C GLY A 20 6.80 21.85 -5.90
N ARG A 21 8.11 22.14 -5.80
CA ARG A 21 8.87 22.79 -6.89
C ARG A 21 8.96 21.88 -8.11
N ASN A 22 9.25 20.60 -7.92
CA ASN A 22 9.26 19.61 -9.01
C ASN A 22 7.87 19.48 -9.65
N ALA A 23 6.80 19.49 -8.82
CA ALA A 23 5.44 19.47 -9.33
C ALA A 23 5.12 20.70 -10.20
N LEU A 24 5.52 21.90 -9.75
CA LEU A 24 5.35 23.14 -10.54
C LEU A 24 6.04 23.06 -11.91
N GLU A 25 7.29 22.60 -11.93
CA GLU A 25 8.07 22.44 -13.16
C GLU A 25 7.37 21.47 -14.14
N ASN A 26 6.95 20.32 -13.63
CA ASN A 26 6.27 19.31 -14.44
C ASN A 26 4.88 19.77 -14.90
N ILE A 27 4.11 20.48 -14.06
CA ILE A 27 2.81 21.04 -14.46
C ILE A 27 3.01 22.02 -15.62
N ARG A 28 3.95 22.93 -15.53
CA ARG A 28 4.23 23.88 -16.60
C ARG A 28 4.60 23.18 -17.90
N LYS A 29 5.33 22.08 -17.83
CA LYS A 29 5.77 21.31 -18.98
C LYS A 29 4.68 20.45 -19.61
N TYR A 30 3.93 19.71 -18.80
CA TYR A 30 3.02 18.66 -19.28
C TYR A 30 1.54 19.00 -19.17
N LEU A 31 1.18 19.94 -18.29
CA LEU A 31 -0.20 20.36 -18.00
C LEU A 31 -0.33 21.90 -18.00
N PRO A 32 0.15 22.61 -19.04
CA PRO A 32 0.21 24.09 -19.05
C PRO A 32 -1.16 24.76 -18.96
N GLN A 33 -2.25 24.01 -19.09
CA GLN A 33 -3.61 24.50 -18.95
C GLN A 33 -4.06 24.63 -17.49
N LEU A 34 -3.29 24.13 -16.51
CA LEU A 34 -3.56 24.35 -15.08
C LEU A 34 -2.97 25.69 -14.66
N GLU A 35 -3.80 26.49 -13.99
CA GLU A 35 -3.41 27.76 -13.35
C GLU A 35 -2.98 27.48 -11.90
N ILE A 36 -1.70 27.69 -11.58
CA ILE A 36 -1.22 27.58 -10.21
C ILE A 36 -1.52 28.86 -9.46
N VAL A 37 -2.47 28.83 -8.51
CA VAL A 37 -2.91 30.01 -7.75
C VAL A 37 -1.99 30.33 -6.58
N CYS A 38 -1.48 29.32 -5.88
CA CYS A 38 -0.54 29.46 -4.77
C CYS A 38 0.13 28.15 -4.42
N PHE A 39 1.16 28.20 -3.58
CA PHE A 39 1.61 27.08 -2.77
C PHE A 39 0.93 27.12 -1.41
N LEU A 40 0.58 25.97 -0.85
CA LEU A 40 0.10 25.82 0.51
C LEU A 40 1.22 25.22 1.38
N ASP A 41 1.62 25.95 2.43
CA ASP A 41 2.60 25.46 3.40
C ASP A 41 2.40 26.22 4.73
N ASP A 42 2.41 25.49 5.83
CA ASP A 42 2.30 26.09 7.16
C ASP A 42 3.56 26.86 7.56
N ASN A 43 4.69 26.52 6.95
CA ASN A 43 5.98 27.18 7.21
C ASN A 43 6.33 28.20 6.11
N LYS A 44 5.60 29.30 6.09
CA LYS A 44 5.80 30.41 5.14
C LYS A 44 7.21 31.02 5.15
N LEU A 45 7.90 30.96 6.30
CA LEU A 45 9.21 31.60 6.48
C LEU A 45 10.32 30.91 5.68
N ARG A 46 10.15 29.64 5.31
CA ARG A 46 11.16 28.89 4.54
C ARG A 46 11.42 29.42 3.13
N ASN A 47 10.45 30.16 2.55
CA ASN A 47 10.51 30.54 1.13
C ASN A 47 10.33 32.05 0.91
N ASN A 48 10.56 32.89 1.92
CA ASN A 48 10.32 34.34 1.86
C ASN A 48 8.90 34.70 1.32
N GLY A 49 7.92 33.84 1.56
CA GLY A 49 6.53 34.01 1.12
C GLY A 49 6.26 33.80 -0.37
N LYS A 50 7.28 33.52 -1.21
CA LYS A 50 7.09 33.26 -2.66
C LYS A 50 8.05 32.22 -3.22
N ILE A 51 7.58 31.44 -4.19
CA ILE A 51 8.36 30.50 -5.01
C ILE A 51 8.13 30.87 -6.47
N GLU A 52 9.18 31.27 -7.18
CA GLU A 52 9.11 31.68 -8.61
C GLU A 52 7.98 32.66 -8.92
N GLY A 53 7.76 33.62 -8.01
CA GLY A 53 6.71 34.62 -8.13
C GLY A 53 5.32 34.20 -7.63
N ILE A 54 5.11 32.91 -7.35
CA ILE A 54 3.86 32.37 -6.80
C ILE A 54 3.88 32.49 -5.28
N GLU A 55 2.78 32.96 -4.68
CA GLU A 55 2.67 33.14 -3.24
C GLU A 55 2.63 31.80 -2.47
N VAL A 56 3.19 31.79 -1.26
CA VAL A 56 3.08 30.68 -0.30
C VAL A 56 2.13 31.13 0.80
N LEU A 57 0.99 30.47 0.88
CA LEU A 57 -0.11 30.80 1.79
C LEU A 57 -0.41 29.63 2.74
N SER A 58 -1.01 29.90 3.87
CA SER A 58 -1.74 28.87 4.62
C SER A 58 -3.03 28.51 3.88
N LEU A 59 -3.63 27.35 4.20
CA LEU A 59 -4.89 26.96 3.57
C LEU A 59 -6.00 27.99 3.81
N ASN A 60 -6.13 28.53 5.04
CA ASN A 60 -7.14 29.53 5.38
C ASN A 60 -6.97 30.81 4.55
N GLU A 61 -5.74 31.32 4.41
CA GLU A 61 -5.48 32.49 3.58
C GLU A 61 -5.79 32.24 2.10
N ALA A 62 -5.47 31.06 1.59
CA ALA A 62 -5.79 30.72 0.21
C ALA A 62 -7.31 30.64 0.00
N MET A 63 -8.08 30.10 0.94
CA MET A 63 -9.54 30.07 0.87
C MET A 63 -10.16 31.46 0.86
N GLU A 64 -9.57 32.41 1.59
CA GLU A 64 -10.05 33.81 1.62
C GLU A 64 -9.66 34.60 0.36
N GLN A 65 -8.48 34.37 -0.22
CA GLN A 65 -7.88 35.25 -1.22
C GLN A 65 -7.89 34.70 -2.64
N ALA A 66 -7.81 33.35 -2.79
CA ALA A 66 -7.60 32.74 -4.09
C ALA A 66 -8.90 32.37 -4.84
N GLY A 67 -10.07 32.53 -4.24
CA GLY A 67 -11.34 32.07 -4.81
C GLY A 67 -11.43 30.54 -4.89
N GLU A 68 -12.20 30.00 -5.84
CA GLU A 68 -12.31 28.55 -5.99
C GLU A 68 -11.06 27.93 -6.64
N PHE A 69 -10.55 26.85 -6.05
CA PHE A 69 -9.42 26.08 -6.56
C PHE A 69 -9.50 24.61 -6.12
N HIS A 70 -8.70 23.76 -6.76
CA HIS A 70 -8.44 22.39 -6.34
C HIS A 70 -7.10 22.31 -5.59
N ILE A 71 -6.94 21.35 -4.70
CA ILE A 71 -5.66 21.10 -4.03
C ILE A 71 -4.97 19.90 -4.69
N LEU A 72 -3.69 20.08 -5.04
CA LEU A 72 -2.79 19.02 -5.44
C LEU A 72 -1.79 18.77 -4.32
N ILE A 73 -1.90 17.65 -3.61
CA ILE A 73 -0.92 17.27 -2.59
C ILE A 73 0.35 16.78 -3.32
N THR A 74 1.48 17.44 -3.03
CA THR A 74 2.76 17.19 -3.73
C THR A 74 3.78 16.43 -2.91
N ASN A 75 3.44 16.04 -1.69
CA ASN A 75 4.31 15.28 -0.80
C ASN A 75 3.64 13.97 -0.35
N TYR A 76 4.44 13.03 0.15
CA TYR A 76 3.96 11.73 0.63
C TYR A 76 3.36 11.74 2.04
N TYR A 77 3.39 12.89 2.73
CA TYR A 77 2.76 13.04 4.06
C TYR A 77 1.27 13.37 3.91
N ILE A 78 0.53 12.50 3.22
CA ILE A 78 -0.86 12.75 2.83
C ILE A 78 -1.77 12.86 4.05
N LEU A 79 -1.69 11.93 5.01
CA LEU A 79 -2.60 11.88 6.16
C LEU A 79 -2.53 13.13 7.05
N PRO A 80 -1.37 13.67 7.45
CA PRO A 80 -1.30 14.93 8.18
C PRO A 80 -1.87 16.12 7.41
N VAL A 81 -1.62 16.17 6.09
CA VAL A 81 -2.18 17.22 5.22
C VAL A 81 -3.70 17.08 5.11
N TRP A 82 -4.20 15.87 4.92
CA TRP A 82 -5.62 15.57 4.87
C TRP A 82 -6.36 16.05 6.13
N LYS A 83 -5.86 15.68 7.33
CA LYS A 83 -6.45 16.10 8.61
C LYS A 83 -6.55 17.64 8.75
N ARG A 84 -5.58 18.38 8.18
CA ARG A 84 -5.64 19.86 8.16
C ARG A 84 -6.68 20.38 7.18
N ILE A 85 -6.79 19.75 6.00
CA ILE A 85 -7.78 20.12 5.00
C ILE A 85 -9.19 19.93 5.56
N GLU A 86 -9.46 18.81 6.23
CA GLU A 86 -10.73 18.54 6.91
C GLU A 86 -11.00 19.57 8.02
N ALA A 87 -10.00 19.88 8.85
CA ALA A 87 -10.14 20.85 9.94
C ALA A 87 -10.43 22.28 9.46
N CYS A 88 -10.09 22.62 8.21
CA CYS A 88 -10.41 23.90 7.57
C CYS A 88 -11.75 23.88 6.82
N GLU A 89 -12.50 22.78 6.87
CA GLU A 89 -13.79 22.62 6.18
C GLU A 89 -13.67 22.83 4.64
N PHE A 90 -12.51 22.56 4.06
CA PHE A 90 -12.32 22.61 2.61
C PHE A 90 -13.06 21.45 1.94
N ASP A 91 -13.58 21.69 0.75
CA ASP A 91 -14.25 20.65 -0.06
C ASP A 91 -13.27 19.53 -0.45
N VAL A 92 -13.32 18.43 0.28
CA VAL A 92 -12.39 17.29 0.12
C VAL A 92 -12.48 16.61 -1.24
N ASP A 93 -13.61 16.75 -1.95
CA ASP A 93 -13.76 16.20 -3.29
C ASP A 93 -12.94 16.99 -4.35
N LYS A 94 -12.38 18.15 -3.96
CA LYS A 94 -11.43 18.95 -4.75
C LYS A 94 -9.95 18.67 -4.42
N VAL A 95 -9.63 17.57 -3.73
CA VAL A 95 -8.27 17.23 -3.29
C VAL A 95 -7.75 16.01 -4.06
N PHE A 96 -6.60 16.15 -4.71
CA PHE A 96 -6.00 15.14 -5.56
C PHE A 96 -4.51 14.94 -5.26
N PHE A 97 -3.96 13.76 -5.62
CA PHE A 97 -2.54 13.48 -5.48
C PHE A 97 -1.80 13.81 -6.78
N TRP A 98 -0.78 14.67 -6.66
CA TRP A 98 -0.08 15.23 -7.82
C TRP A 98 0.65 14.18 -8.67
N SER A 99 1.45 13.29 -8.05
CA SER A 99 2.34 12.39 -8.79
C SER A 99 1.58 11.49 -9.77
N GLU A 100 0.37 11.14 -9.43
CA GLU A 100 -0.48 10.25 -10.21
C GLU A 100 -1.13 10.94 -11.44
N LEU A 101 -1.16 12.27 -11.47
CA LEU A 101 -1.73 13.00 -12.63
C LEU A 101 -0.93 12.82 -13.92
N LEU A 102 0.33 12.39 -13.82
CA LEU A 102 1.22 12.16 -14.97
C LEU A 102 1.23 10.70 -15.44
N ILE A 103 0.64 9.76 -14.68
CA ILE A 103 0.55 8.35 -15.07
C ILE A 103 -0.38 8.22 -16.28
N GLU A 104 0.07 7.46 -17.28
CA GLU A 104 -0.68 7.27 -18.53
C GLU A 104 -1.93 6.41 -18.36
N ASP A 105 -2.87 6.51 -19.31
CA ASP A 105 -4.16 5.79 -19.32
C ASP A 105 -4.02 4.25 -19.51
N PHE A 106 -2.82 3.68 -19.30
CA PHE A 106 -2.57 2.23 -19.40
C PHE A 106 -3.41 1.43 -18.42
N GLU A 107 -3.52 1.90 -17.17
CA GLU A 107 -4.34 1.25 -16.15
C GLU A 107 -5.83 1.20 -16.54
N GLU A 108 -6.35 2.27 -17.16
CA GLU A 108 -7.76 2.31 -17.58
C GLU A 108 -8.07 1.25 -18.66
N THR A 109 -7.14 1.03 -19.59
CA THR A 109 -7.26 0.01 -20.62
C THR A 109 -7.26 -1.39 -19.98
N LEU A 110 -6.29 -1.67 -19.12
CA LEU A 110 -6.15 -2.97 -18.46
C LEU A 110 -7.35 -3.30 -17.56
N LEU A 111 -7.89 -2.31 -16.84
CA LEU A 111 -9.12 -2.47 -16.04
C LEU A 111 -10.33 -2.82 -16.93
N LYS A 112 -10.46 -2.20 -18.10
CA LYS A 112 -11.55 -2.49 -19.05
C LYS A 112 -11.44 -3.90 -19.64
N GLU A 113 -10.24 -4.32 -20.00
CA GLU A 113 -9.97 -5.66 -20.56
C GLU A 113 -10.24 -6.77 -19.53
N ASN A 114 -10.06 -6.50 -18.24
CA ASN A 114 -10.26 -7.46 -17.15
C ASN A 114 -11.56 -7.24 -16.37
N LYS A 115 -12.56 -6.57 -16.96
CA LYS A 115 -13.81 -6.21 -16.29
C LYS A 115 -14.52 -7.42 -15.66
N GLU A 116 -14.60 -8.55 -16.35
CA GLU A 116 -15.25 -9.76 -15.84
C GLU A 116 -14.55 -10.33 -14.61
N LYS A 117 -13.21 -10.34 -14.60
CA LYS A 117 -12.42 -10.76 -13.45
C LYS A 117 -12.59 -9.82 -12.25
N LEU A 118 -12.63 -8.51 -12.50
CA LEU A 118 -12.90 -7.50 -11.48
C LEU A 118 -14.31 -7.66 -10.87
N GLU A 119 -15.33 -7.90 -11.70
CA GLU A 119 -16.70 -8.16 -11.24
C GLU A 119 -16.77 -9.42 -10.39
N GLN A 120 -16.09 -10.50 -10.79
CA GLN A 120 -16.00 -11.75 -10.03
C GLN A 120 -15.29 -11.55 -8.69
N SER A 121 -14.13 -10.88 -8.68
CA SER A 121 -13.40 -10.54 -7.46
C SER A 121 -14.27 -9.73 -6.50
N TYR A 122 -14.95 -8.70 -7.01
CA TYR A 122 -15.89 -7.91 -6.22
C TYR A 122 -17.01 -8.75 -5.58
N GLN A 123 -17.57 -9.75 -6.29
CA GLN A 123 -18.60 -10.62 -5.75
C GLN A 123 -18.08 -11.52 -4.62
N TYR A 124 -16.80 -11.89 -4.63
CA TYR A 124 -16.18 -12.70 -3.58
C TYR A 124 -15.95 -11.97 -2.27
N LEU A 125 -16.00 -10.63 -2.27
CA LEU A 125 -15.82 -9.82 -1.06
C LEU A 125 -17.01 -9.96 -0.11
N SER A 126 -16.71 -10.24 1.16
CA SER A 126 -17.67 -10.70 2.15
C SER A 126 -18.46 -9.58 2.82
N ASP A 127 -17.95 -8.34 2.84
CA ASP A 127 -18.64 -7.23 3.49
C ASP A 127 -18.75 -5.97 2.63
N TYR A 128 -19.58 -5.04 3.07
CA TYR A 128 -19.84 -3.77 2.38
C TYR A 128 -18.58 -2.88 2.33
N GLN A 129 -17.81 -2.84 3.41
CA GLN A 129 -16.60 -2.00 3.48
C GLN A 129 -15.54 -2.46 2.47
N SER A 130 -15.29 -3.77 2.37
CA SER A 130 -14.39 -4.34 1.36
C SER A 130 -14.82 -3.99 -0.06
N LYS A 131 -16.13 -4.09 -0.33
CA LYS A 131 -16.72 -3.72 -1.61
C LYS A 131 -16.56 -2.23 -1.92
N GLN A 132 -16.67 -1.38 -0.91
CA GLN A 132 -16.45 0.05 -1.05
C GLN A 132 -14.99 0.36 -1.33
N ILE A 133 -14.06 -0.21 -0.57
CA ILE A 133 -12.61 -0.02 -0.78
C ILE A 133 -12.21 -0.51 -2.18
N PHE A 134 -12.69 -1.67 -2.61
CA PHE A 134 -12.41 -2.19 -3.96
C PHE A 134 -12.87 -1.23 -5.07
N ARG A 135 -14.07 -0.64 -4.95
CA ARG A 135 -14.53 0.39 -5.89
C ARG A 135 -13.64 1.63 -5.84
N ASN A 136 -13.27 2.06 -4.62
CA ASN A 136 -12.40 3.20 -4.43
C ASN A 136 -11.03 2.99 -5.08
N MET A 137 -10.49 1.75 -5.05
CA MET A 137 -9.23 1.40 -5.72
C MET A 137 -9.32 1.59 -7.24
N ILE A 138 -10.44 1.24 -7.85
CA ILE A 138 -10.66 1.42 -9.28
C ILE A 138 -10.90 2.90 -9.61
N GLU A 139 -11.75 3.58 -8.83
CA GLU A 139 -12.12 4.97 -9.06
C GLU A 139 -10.94 5.92 -8.82
N ALA A 140 -10.13 5.71 -7.79
CA ALA A 140 -8.96 6.53 -7.49
C ALA A 140 -7.91 6.48 -8.60
N ARG A 141 -7.76 5.34 -9.28
CA ARG A 141 -6.83 5.22 -10.43
C ARG A 141 -7.22 6.13 -11.60
N SER A 142 -8.50 6.36 -11.80
CA SER A 142 -8.99 7.26 -12.87
C SER A 142 -9.15 8.71 -12.42
N THR A 143 -9.59 8.95 -11.18
CA THR A 143 -9.88 10.31 -10.66
C THR A 143 -8.73 10.94 -9.91
N LYS A 144 -7.80 10.13 -9.36
CA LYS A 144 -6.70 10.55 -8.47
C LYS A 144 -7.20 11.22 -7.18
N SER A 145 -8.44 10.93 -6.77
CA SER A 145 -9.07 11.49 -5.57
C SER A 145 -8.54 10.82 -4.29
N ILE A 146 -8.11 11.62 -3.35
CA ILE A 146 -7.67 11.17 -2.01
C ILE A 146 -8.87 10.91 -1.08
N ALA A 147 -9.97 11.64 -1.25
CA ALA A 147 -11.17 11.53 -0.42
C ALA A 147 -11.74 10.11 -0.33
N LEU A 148 -11.55 9.31 -1.39
CA LEU A 148 -12.06 7.94 -1.46
C LEU A 148 -11.48 7.04 -0.36
N PHE A 149 -10.19 7.17 -0.07
CA PHE A 149 -9.51 6.32 0.92
C PHE A 149 -9.48 6.92 2.32
N ALA A 150 -9.41 8.22 2.43
CA ALA A 150 -9.37 8.89 3.72
C ALA A 150 -10.57 8.53 4.61
N ARG A 151 -11.75 8.32 4.00
CA ARG A 151 -13.01 7.95 4.69
C ARG A 151 -13.05 6.49 5.16
N THR A 152 -12.24 5.61 4.60
CA THR A 152 -12.22 4.17 4.89
C THR A 152 -10.94 3.72 5.59
N CYS A 153 -9.97 4.65 5.79
CA CYS A 153 -8.68 4.38 6.40
C CYS A 153 -8.85 3.88 7.84
N GLN A 154 -8.23 2.73 8.12
CA GLN A 154 -8.24 2.08 9.43
C GLN A 154 -6.87 2.17 10.12
N GLN A 155 -6.81 1.65 11.35
CA GLN A 155 -5.59 1.40 12.13
C GLN A 155 -5.39 -0.11 12.28
N ASN A 156 -4.25 -0.52 12.84
CA ASN A 156 -3.90 -1.92 13.11
C ASN A 156 -3.78 -2.75 11.82
N GLN A 157 -2.95 -2.27 10.90
CA GLN A 157 -2.61 -3.00 9.67
C GLN A 157 -2.18 -4.44 10.00
N TYR A 158 -2.61 -5.39 9.18
CA TYR A 158 -2.45 -6.84 9.30
C TYR A 158 -3.23 -7.51 10.45
N PHE A 159 -3.75 -6.76 11.43
CA PHE A 159 -4.45 -7.29 12.60
C PHE A 159 -5.84 -6.68 12.80
N PRO A 160 -6.74 -6.75 11.81
CA PRO A 160 -8.07 -6.14 11.87
C PRO A 160 -8.99 -6.93 12.80
N GLU A 161 -9.32 -6.35 13.95
CA GLU A 161 -10.16 -6.97 14.97
C GLU A 161 -11.60 -7.25 14.49
N ASP A 162 -12.06 -6.54 13.48
CA ASP A 162 -13.38 -6.73 12.85
C ASP A 162 -13.44 -7.93 11.88
N ILE A 163 -12.29 -8.56 11.58
CA ILE A 163 -12.21 -9.73 10.69
C ILE A 163 -11.82 -10.98 11.45
N PHE A 164 -10.77 -10.92 12.26
CA PHE A 164 -10.29 -12.08 13.04
C PHE A 164 -9.56 -11.65 14.31
N HIS A 165 -9.35 -12.62 15.19
CA HIS A 165 -8.51 -12.47 16.38
C HIS A 165 -7.39 -13.51 16.36
N LEU A 166 -6.23 -13.14 16.90
CA LEU A 166 -5.11 -14.06 17.08
C LEU A 166 -5.26 -14.85 18.37
N GLY A 167 -4.87 -16.12 18.32
CA GLY A 167 -4.81 -17.01 19.46
C GLY A 167 -3.45 -16.95 20.18
N ARG A 168 -3.27 -17.82 21.17
CA ARG A 168 -1.99 -17.96 21.90
C ARG A 168 -1.06 -19.03 21.32
N GLU A 169 -1.55 -19.83 20.39
CA GLU A 169 -0.86 -20.97 19.76
C GLU A 169 -0.60 -20.70 18.27
N GLU A 170 -0.43 -19.44 17.89
CA GLU A 170 -0.22 -19.08 16.47
C GLU A 170 1.13 -19.58 15.98
N VAL A 171 1.15 -20.10 14.77
CA VAL A 171 2.33 -20.31 13.95
C VAL A 171 2.27 -19.27 12.82
N PHE A 172 3.09 -18.24 12.96
CA PHE A 172 3.05 -17.04 12.11
C PHE A 172 4.16 -17.07 11.06
N VAL A 173 3.80 -16.80 9.81
CA VAL A 173 4.73 -16.56 8.70
C VAL A 173 4.67 -15.08 8.33
N ASP A 174 5.81 -14.38 8.47
CA ASP A 174 5.99 -12.98 8.05
C ASP A 174 6.89 -12.94 6.81
N ALA A 175 6.27 -12.83 5.63
CA ALA A 175 6.96 -12.65 4.37
C ALA A 175 7.11 -11.15 4.08
N GLY A 176 8.36 -10.69 3.98
CA GLY A 176 8.73 -9.28 3.96
C GLY A 176 8.75 -8.70 5.37
N ALA A 177 9.57 -9.30 6.25
CA ALA A 177 9.59 -8.95 7.67
C ALA A 177 10.31 -7.63 7.98
N PHE A 178 10.98 -7.02 6.99
CA PHE A 178 11.67 -5.74 7.07
C PHE A 178 12.58 -5.65 8.30
N ASP A 179 12.29 -4.76 9.23
CA ASP A 179 13.02 -4.62 10.47
C ASP A 179 12.32 -5.30 11.68
N GLY A 180 11.20 -6.02 11.45
CA GLY A 180 10.45 -6.76 12.45
C GLY A 180 9.39 -5.95 13.18
N ASP A 181 8.93 -4.88 12.63
CA ASP A 181 7.83 -4.06 13.17
C ASP A 181 6.51 -4.84 13.24
N THR A 182 6.16 -5.58 12.18
CA THR A 182 4.99 -6.46 12.15
C THR A 182 5.08 -7.58 13.19
N ILE A 183 6.25 -8.19 13.37
CA ILE A 183 6.47 -9.20 14.42
C ILE A 183 6.26 -8.59 15.80
N GLN A 184 6.76 -7.38 16.03
CA GLN A 184 6.56 -6.70 17.32
C GLN A 184 5.08 -6.43 17.57
N GLU A 185 4.32 -6.00 16.56
CA GLU A 185 2.88 -5.80 16.72
C GLU A 185 2.15 -7.12 16.92
N PHE A 186 2.52 -8.19 16.22
CA PHE A 186 2.00 -9.54 16.46
C PHE A 186 2.21 -9.98 17.91
N LEU A 187 3.40 -9.74 18.50
CA LEU A 187 3.68 -10.04 19.90
C LEU A 187 2.82 -9.20 20.86
N ASN A 188 2.56 -7.93 20.52
CA ASN A 188 1.64 -7.10 21.31
C ASN A 188 0.21 -7.69 21.30
N GLN A 189 -0.29 -8.07 20.13
CA GLN A 189 -1.65 -8.63 19.94
C GLN A 189 -1.84 -9.97 20.64
N THR A 190 -0.80 -10.83 20.66
CA THR A 190 -0.85 -12.15 21.31
C THR A 190 -0.43 -12.12 22.78
N GLY A 191 -0.02 -10.96 23.30
CA GLY A 191 0.56 -10.83 24.64
C GLY A 191 1.87 -11.62 24.79
N GLY A 192 2.64 -11.76 23.72
CA GLY A 192 3.89 -12.52 23.67
C GLY A 192 3.72 -14.05 23.61
N ASN A 193 2.48 -14.55 23.42
CA ASN A 193 2.22 -15.98 23.32
C ASN A 193 2.11 -16.40 21.86
N TYR A 194 2.93 -17.36 21.45
CA TYR A 194 2.91 -17.95 20.12
C TYR A 194 3.64 -19.30 20.14
N LYS A 195 3.42 -20.12 19.14
CA LYS A 195 4.16 -21.38 18.94
C LYS A 195 5.46 -21.16 18.18
N TYR A 196 5.37 -20.63 16.95
CA TYR A 196 6.51 -20.32 16.09
C TYR A 196 6.28 -19.05 15.29
N ILE A 197 7.36 -18.35 14.96
CA ILE A 197 7.40 -17.27 13.97
C ILE A 197 8.47 -17.63 12.93
N TYR A 198 8.09 -17.58 11.65
CA TYR A 198 8.98 -17.74 10.50
C TYR A 198 9.04 -16.42 9.75
N ALA A 199 10.15 -15.71 9.84
CA ALA A 199 10.35 -14.39 9.24
C ALA A 199 11.26 -14.50 8.02
N PHE A 200 10.86 -13.88 6.91
CA PHE A 200 11.60 -13.86 5.65
C PHE A 200 11.88 -12.41 5.26
N GLU A 201 13.17 -12.07 5.13
CA GLU A 201 13.63 -10.75 4.69
C GLU A 201 14.86 -10.92 3.79
N PRO A 202 14.73 -10.68 2.49
CA PRO A 202 15.82 -10.88 1.54
C PRO A 202 16.86 -9.76 1.58
N ASP A 203 16.46 -8.49 1.88
CA ASP A 203 17.41 -7.38 1.94
C ASP A 203 18.37 -7.55 3.11
N LYS A 204 19.66 -7.58 2.81
CA LYS A 204 20.71 -7.80 3.81
C LYS A 204 20.71 -6.76 4.93
N MET A 205 20.45 -5.49 4.62
CA MET A 205 20.48 -4.43 5.63
C MET A 205 19.28 -4.55 6.58
N ASN A 206 18.12 -4.89 6.05
CA ASN A 206 16.92 -5.09 6.84
C ASN A 206 17.01 -6.38 7.65
N TYR A 207 17.48 -7.48 7.04
CA TYR A 207 17.75 -8.74 7.73
C TYR A 207 18.67 -8.55 8.94
N GLU A 208 19.76 -7.78 8.83
CA GLU A 208 20.65 -7.53 9.96
C GLU A 208 19.97 -6.72 11.08
N LYS A 209 19.08 -5.79 10.75
CA LYS A 209 18.25 -5.09 11.75
C LYS A 209 17.30 -6.05 12.45
N LEU A 210 16.57 -6.84 11.64
CA LEU A 210 15.61 -7.84 12.09
C LEU A 210 16.27 -8.86 13.04
N LYS A 211 17.41 -9.41 12.65
CA LYS A 211 18.18 -10.40 13.42
C LYS A 211 18.68 -9.86 14.77
N ASN A 212 18.94 -8.56 14.86
CA ASN A 212 19.40 -7.93 16.09
C ASN A 212 18.26 -7.67 17.10
N ARG A 213 17.00 -7.87 16.71
CA ARG A 213 15.85 -7.82 17.63
C ARG A 213 15.70 -9.17 18.36
N ASN A 214 15.19 -9.11 19.56
CA ASN A 214 14.89 -10.30 20.36
C ASN A 214 13.37 -10.54 20.40
N PHE A 215 12.90 -11.47 19.61
CA PHE A 215 11.49 -11.85 19.54
C PHE A 215 11.16 -13.14 20.34
N GLY A 216 12.16 -13.77 20.96
CA GLY A 216 12.00 -15.04 21.67
C GLY A 216 12.57 -16.25 20.93
N GLY A 217 12.70 -17.37 21.64
CA GLY A 217 13.44 -18.56 21.17
C GLY A 217 12.79 -19.35 20.03
N ASN A 218 11.50 -19.17 19.77
CA ASN A 218 10.76 -19.86 18.71
C ASN A 218 10.59 -18.98 17.45
N THR A 219 11.44 -17.98 17.25
CA THR A 219 11.47 -17.15 16.04
C THR A 219 12.65 -17.55 15.18
N LEU A 220 12.36 -18.02 13.95
CA LEU A 220 13.35 -18.36 12.95
C LEU A 220 13.34 -17.28 11.86
N ILE A 221 14.51 -16.70 11.60
CA ILE A 221 14.69 -15.60 10.65
C ILE A 221 15.53 -16.09 9.48
N HIS A 222 14.99 -15.96 8.27
CA HIS A 222 15.63 -16.36 7.03
C HIS A 222 16.01 -15.14 6.20
N GLN A 223 17.28 -15.04 5.78
CA GLN A 223 17.72 -14.06 4.79
C GLN A 223 17.34 -14.56 3.38
N ALA A 224 16.07 -14.51 3.07
CA ALA A 224 15.50 -15.01 1.82
C ALA A 224 14.12 -14.42 1.57
N GLY A 225 13.66 -14.46 0.32
CA GLY A 225 12.26 -14.22 -0.05
C GLY A 225 11.45 -15.52 -0.11
N LEU A 226 10.12 -15.39 -0.23
CA LEU A 226 9.23 -16.49 -0.62
C LEU A 226 8.83 -16.34 -2.09
N TYR A 227 8.78 -17.46 -2.80
CA TYR A 227 8.47 -17.51 -4.23
C TYR A 227 7.82 -18.83 -4.63
N SER A 228 7.46 -18.98 -5.91
CA SER A 228 6.85 -20.23 -6.44
C SER A 228 7.80 -21.42 -6.51
N GLU A 229 9.09 -21.16 -6.57
CA GLU A 229 10.17 -22.17 -6.68
C GLU A 229 11.33 -21.76 -5.76
N THR A 230 12.13 -22.75 -5.33
CA THR A 230 13.37 -22.50 -4.61
C THR A 230 14.48 -22.19 -5.62
N ASP A 231 14.99 -20.95 -5.63
CA ASP A 231 15.97 -20.47 -6.61
C ASP A 231 16.75 -19.24 -6.10
N GLU A 232 17.71 -18.76 -6.90
CA GLU A 232 18.35 -17.46 -6.77
C GLU A 232 17.79 -16.49 -7.82
N LEU A 233 17.23 -15.37 -7.38
CA LEU A 233 16.62 -14.36 -8.28
C LEU A 233 17.36 -13.03 -8.20
N CYS A 234 17.38 -12.32 -9.35
CA CYS A 234 17.89 -10.95 -9.40
C CYS A 234 17.04 -10.02 -8.53
N PHE A 235 17.69 -9.15 -7.76
CA PHE A 235 17.06 -8.33 -6.76
C PHE A 235 17.56 -6.88 -6.80
N ALA A 236 16.66 -5.95 -6.87
CA ALA A 236 16.95 -4.53 -6.75
C ALA A 236 16.76 -4.10 -5.30
N ALA A 237 17.87 -3.93 -4.58
CA ALA A 237 17.85 -3.38 -3.22
C ALA A 237 17.41 -1.92 -3.26
N GLY A 238 16.29 -1.60 -2.59
CA GLY A 238 15.73 -0.25 -2.51
C GLY A 238 16.23 0.49 -1.27
N LYS A 239 16.25 1.81 -1.34
CA LYS A 239 16.47 2.63 -0.15
C LYS A 239 15.15 2.76 0.61
N GLY A 240 15.01 2.02 1.71
CA GLY A 240 13.93 2.22 2.68
C GLY A 240 12.63 1.47 2.41
N GLY A 241 12.67 0.20 2.00
CA GLY A 241 11.50 -0.67 2.00
C GLY A 241 10.89 -0.98 0.63
N SER A 242 11.46 -0.49 -0.47
CA SER A 242 11.00 -0.79 -1.84
C SER A 242 11.96 -1.71 -2.60
N SER A 243 12.47 -2.73 -1.92
CA SER A 243 13.36 -3.73 -2.51
C SER A 243 12.56 -4.85 -3.17
N LYS A 244 12.78 -5.11 -4.47
CA LYS A 244 11.95 -6.06 -5.24
C LYS A 244 12.79 -6.99 -6.12
N ILE A 245 12.20 -8.13 -6.49
CA ILE A 245 12.73 -8.99 -7.54
C ILE A 245 12.60 -8.23 -8.87
N GLU A 246 13.74 -8.04 -9.57
CA GLU A 246 13.78 -7.30 -10.84
C GLU A 246 14.81 -7.92 -11.79
N GLU A 247 14.37 -8.33 -12.97
CA GLU A 247 15.23 -8.96 -13.97
C GLU A 247 16.34 -7.99 -14.42
N GLY A 248 17.60 -8.48 -14.37
CA GLY A 248 18.76 -7.67 -14.70
C GLY A 248 19.33 -6.82 -13.58
N ALA A 249 18.78 -6.87 -12.38
CA ALA A 249 19.38 -6.24 -11.19
C ALA A 249 20.74 -6.88 -10.86
N SER A 250 21.61 -6.11 -10.21
CA SER A 250 23.02 -6.50 -9.96
C SER A 250 23.22 -7.41 -8.77
N GLU A 251 22.26 -7.48 -7.87
CA GLU A 251 22.29 -8.34 -6.68
C GLU A 251 21.39 -9.56 -6.89
N THR A 252 21.70 -10.65 -6.21
CA THR A 252 20.85 -11.85 -6.17
C THR A 252 20.44 -12.13 -4.73
N ILE A 253 19.24 -12.69 -4.57
CA ILE A 253 18.73 -13.18 -3.30
C ILE A 253 18.32 -14.64 -3.43
N GLN A 254 18.45 -15.37 -2.33
CA GLN A 254 17.83 -16.69 -2.20
C GLN A 254 16.31 -16.51 -2.05
N VAL A 255 15.53 -17.32 -2.75
CA VAL A 255 14.09 -17.46 -2.53
C VAL A 255 13.75 -18.93 -2.27
N TYR A 256 12.68 -19.16 -1.50
CA TYR A 256 12.21 -20.49 -1.17
C TYR A 256 10.76 -20.70 -1.61
N ARG A 257 10.52 -21.91 -2.15
CA ARG A 257 9.19 -22.49 -2.16
C ARG A 257 8.85 -22.94 -0.74
N PHE A 258 7.88 -22.32 -0.08
CA PHE A 258 7.57 -22.58 1.32
C PHE A 258 7.18 -24.04 1.59
N ASP A 259 6.42 -24.65 0.70
CA ASP A 259 5.96 -26.04 0.81
C ASP A 259 7.11 -27.08 0.80
N GLU A 260 8.33 -26.69 0.41
CA GLU A 260 9.53 -27.54 0.39
C GLU A 260 10.40 -27.38 1.66
N MET A 261 10.04 -26.44 2.54
CA MET A 261 10.84 -26.15 3.73
C MET A 261 10.55 -27.17 4.86
N GLU A 262 11.60 -27.65 5.49
CA GLU A 262 11.51 -28.44 6.72
C GLU A 262 11.43 -27.48 7.92
N LEU A 263 10.24 -27.28 8.47
CA LEU A 263 9.98 -26.40 9.58
C LEU A 263 9.64 -27.19 10.85
N PRO A 264 10.03 -26.69 12.06
CA PRO A 264 9.71 -27.31 13.36
C PRO A 264 8.21 -27.53 13.62
N ASP A 265 7.38 -26.58 13.19
CA ASP A 265 5.92 -26.70 13.21
C ASP A 265 5.38 -26.27 11.84
N GLN A 266 4.65 -27.15 11.19
CA GLN A 266 4.08 -26.92 9.86
C GLN A 266 2.58 -26.55 9.92
N ASP A 267 1.97 -26.50 11.09
CA ASP A 267 0.56 -26.16 11.24
C ASP A 267 0.39 -24.63 11.24
N ILE A 268 0.66 -24.02 10.09
CA ILE A 268 0.61 -22.57 9.90
C ILE A 268 -0.80 -22.05 10.14
N THR A 269 -0.93 -21.01 10.98
CA THR A 269 -2.22 -20.44 11.37
C THR A 269 -2.43 -19.01 10.90
N PHE A 270 -1.33 -18.28 10.64
CA PHE A 270 -1.38 -16.91 10.13
C PHE A 270 -0.22 -16.65 9.18
N VAL A 271 -0.49 -15.98 8.06
CA VAL A 271 0.50 -15.55 7.08
C VAL A 271 0.27 -14.09 6.73
N LYS A 272 1.32 -13.28 6.81
CA LYS A 272 1.37 -11.93 6.25
C LYS A 272 2.31 -11.93 5.05
N MET A 273 1.93 -11.25 3.96
CA MET A 273 2.76 -11.03 2.78
C MET A 273 2.75 -9.55 2.41
N ASP A 274 3.94 -8.97 2.39
CA ASP A 274 4.26 -7.64 1.89
C ASP A 274 5.64 -7.73 1.23
N ILE A 275 5.67 -8.14 -0.03
CA ILE A 275 6.86 -8.62 -0.75
C ILE A 275 7.00 -8.01 -2.15
N GLU A 276 6.55 -6.75 -2.25
CA GLU A 276 6.83 -5.84 -3.36
C GLU A 276 6.44 -6.43 -4.74
N GLY A 277 5.25 -7.08 -4.79
CA GLY A 277 4.65 -7.61 -6.02
C GLY A 277 4.98 -9.07 -6.33
N SER A 278 5.53 -9.81 -5.37
CA SER A 278 5.77 -11.27 -5.50
C SER A 278 4.70 -12.12 -4.79
N GLU A 279 3.62 -11.50 -4.31
CA GLU A 279 2.58 -12.11 -3.47
C GLU A 279 1.95 -13.33 -4.15
N LEU A 280 1.52 -13.22 -5.41
CA LEU A 280 0.94 -14.35 -6.14
C LEU A 280 1.93 -15.50 -6.31
N SER A 281 3.20 -15.20 -6.61
CA SER A 281 4.25 -16.21 -6.72
C SER A 281 4.51 -16.92 -5.40
N ALA A 282 4.53 -16.18 -4.29
CA ALA A 282 4.69 -16.76 -2.95
C ALA A 282 3.49 -17.64 -2.56
N LEU A 283 2.26 -17.22 -2.91
CA LEU A 283 1.05 -18.04 -2.71
C LEU A 283 1.12 -19.36 -3.48
N HIS A 284 1.62 -19.38 -4.73
CA HIS A 284 1.89 -20.61 -5.46
C HIS A 284 2.93 -21.50 -4.74
N GLY A 285 3.93 -20.91 -4.11
CA GLY A 285 4.92 -21.62 -3.30
C GLY A 285 4.39 -22.20 -1.99
N MET A 286 3.20 -21.74 -1.54
CA MET A 286 2.55 -22.17 -0.29
C MET A 286 1.24 -22.95 -0.54
N GLU A 287 0.96 -23.36 -1.75
CA GLU A 287 -0.32 -23.95 -2.14
C GLU A 287 -0.74 -25.14 -1.26
N THR A 288 0.18 -26.08 -1.02
CA THR A 288 -0.08 -27.26 -0.19
C THR A 288 -0.37 -26.88 1.27
N THR A 289 0.43 -25.96 1.81
CA THR A 289 0.27 -25.46 3.17
C THR A 289 -1.07 -24.74 3.34
N ILE A 290 -1.44 -23.85 2.41
CA ILE A 290 -2.71 -23.12 2.45
C ILE A 290 -3.91 -24.08 2.39
N LYS A 291 -3.90 -25.03 1.48
CA LYS A 291 -4.98 -26.05 1.36
C LYS A 291 -5.13 -26.88 2.63
N ARG A 292 -4.01 -27.30 3.23
CA ARG A 292 -3.98 -28.15 4.42
C ARG A 292 -4.35 -27.39 5.70
N CYS A 293 -3.71 -26.24 5.93
CA CYS A 293 -3.81 -25.51 7.20
C CYS A 293 -4.94 -24.48 7.21
N ARG A 294 -5.31 -23.96 6.05
CA ARG A 294 -6.28 -22.85 5.90
C ARG A 294 -5.99 -21.69 6.87
N PRO A 295 -4.74 -21.16 6.83
CA PRO A 295 -4.35 -20.09 7.74
C PRO A 295 -5.15 -18.82 7.47
N LYS A 296 -5.24 -17.95 8.47
CA LYS A 296 -5.58 -16.54 8.23
C LYS A 296 -4.52 -15.93 7.32
N LEU A 297 -4.93 -15.21 6.29
CA LEU A 297 -4.02 -14.55 5.35
C LEU A 297 -4.21 -13.03 5.41
N ALA A 298 -3.11 -12.28 5.40
CA ALA A 298 -3.05 -10.84 5.25
C ALA A 298 -2.05 -10.51 4.12
N ILE A 299 -2.53 -10.17 2.94
CA ILE A 299 -1.73 -10.07 1.73
C ILE A 299 -1.85 -8.65 1.17
N CYS A 300 -0.73 -7.96 1.00
CA CYS A 300 -0.70 -6.68 0.32
C CYS A 300 -1.14 -6.83 -1.13
N MET A 301 -2.05 -5.94 -1.59
CA MET A 301 -2.65 -6.00 -2.93
C MET A 301 -2.58 -4.67 -3.67
N TYR A 302 -1.52 -3.90 -3.44
CA TYR A 302 -1.33 -2.58 -4.01
C TYR A 302 -0.10 -2.45 -4.90
N HIS A 303 0.76 -3.46 -4.92
CA HIS A 303 2.01 -3.42 -5.67
C HIS A 303 1.80 -3.54 -7.19
N LYS A 304 0.81 -4.32 -7.62
CA LYS A 304 0.45 -4.51 -9.04
C LYS A 304 -1.04 -4.24 -9.25
N LEU A 305 -1.40 -3.74 -10.42
CA LEU A 305 -2.81 -3.55 -10.77
C LEU A 305 -3.55 -4.89 -10.85
N GLU A 306 -2.86 -5.92 -11.33
CA GLU A 306 -3.36 -7.28 -11.49
C GLU A 306 -3.76 -7.93 -10.17
N ASP A 307 -3.16 -7.50 -9.04
CA ASP A 307 -3.50 -8.01 -7.70
C ASP A 307 -4.99 -7.81 -7.36
N LEU A 308 -5.65 -6.83 -7.99
CA LEU A 308 -7.09 -6.59 -7.83
C LEU A 308 -7.95 -7.81 -8.21
N TRP A 309 -7.50 -8.61 -9.16
CA TRP A 309 -8.25 -9.79 -9.59
C TRP A 309 -7.49 -11.10 -9.43
N GLU A 310 -6.18 -11.11 -9.58
CA GLU A 310 -5.41 -12.37 -9.51
C GLU A 310 -5.42 -12.94 -8.09
N LEU A 311 -5.17 -12.12 -7.07
CA LEU A 311 -5.15 -12.59 -5.68
C LEU A 311 -6.51 -13.10 -5.20
N PRO A 312 -7.63 -12.35 -5.33
CA PRO A 312 -8.94 -12.85 -4.91
C PRO A 312 -9.39 -14.09 -5.67
N LEU A 313 -9.18 -14.15 -6.98
CA LEU A 313 -9.57 -15.29 -7.81
C LEU A 313 -8.77 -16.53 -7.44
N TYR A 314 -7.44 -16.41 -7.30
CA TYR A 314 -6.57 -17.51 -6.93
C TYR A 314 -6.92 -18.07 -5.54
N LEU A 315 -7.12 -17.21 -4.54
CA LEU A 315 -7.49 -17.66 -3.20
C LEU A 315 -8.83 -18.39 -3.16
N LYS A 316 -9.81 -17.95 -3.96
CA LYS A 316 -11.11 -18.63 -4.08
C LYS A 316 -11.04 -19.93 -4.86
N GLU A 317 -10.13 -20.05 -5.82
CA GLU A 317 -9.84 -21.32 -6.50
C GLU A 317 -9.16 -22.29 -5.53
N LEU A 318 -8.19 -21.81 -4.77
CA LEU A 318 -7.38 -22.61 -3.86
C LEU A 318 -8.19 -23.15 -2.66
N VAL A 319 -8.97 -22.28 -2.02
CA VAL A 319 -9.83 -22.58 -0.86
C VAL A 319 -11.18 -21.86 -1.05
N PRO A 320 -12.18 -22.52 -1.67
CA PRO A 320 -13.48 -21.91 -1.96
C PRO A 320 -14.23 -21.37 -0.73
N GLU A 321 -13.96 -21.91 0.46
CA GLU A 321 -14.57 -21.52 1.73
C GLU A 321 -14.05 -20.20 2.29
N TYR A 322 -12.89 -19.72 1.86
CA TYR A 322 -12.34 -18.45 2.36
C TYR A 322 -13.33 -17.31 2.19
N LYS A 323 -13.54 -16.57 3.26
CA LYS A 323 -14.19 -15.26 3.24
C LYS A 323 -13.15 -14.19 2.98
N LEU A 324 -13.35 -13.39 1.94
CA LEU A 324 -12.40 -12.37 1.53
C LEU A 324 -12.82 -10.98 2.00
N TYR A 325 -11.88 -10.23 2.56
CA TYR A 325 -12.07 -8.86 3.03
C TYR A 325 -10.93 -7.96 2.55
N ILE A 326 -11.20 -6.67 2.40
CA ILE A 326 -10.19 -5.67 2.05
C ILE A 326 -10.25 -4.53 3.08
N ARG A 327 -9.08 -4.10 3.54
CA ARG A 327 -8.94 -2.90 4.39
C ARG A 327 -7.81 -2.03 3.85
N ASN A 328 -7.95 -0.71 4.01
CA ASN A 328 -6.89 0.26 3.68
C ASN A 328 -6.42 0.96 4.94
N TYR A 329 -5.12 1.24 5.01
CA TYR A 329 -4.42 1.78 6.16
C TYR A 329 -3.75 3.12 5.89
N THR A 330 -3.82 3.58 4.66
CA THR A 330 -3.41 4.93 4.24
C THR A 330 -4.53 5.66 3.53
N THR A 331 -4.27 6.89 3.16
CA THR A 331 -5.23 7.75 2.48
C THR A 331 -5.15 7.69 0.96
N TYR A 332 -4.40 6.74 0.41
CA TYR A 332 -4.29 6.53 -1.03
C TYR A 332 -4.18 5.04 -1.42
N LEU A 333 -3.58 4.72 -2.57
CA LEU A 333 -3.53 3.39 -3.19
C LEU A 333 -2.43 2.46 -2.63
N ASP A 334 -1.79 2.83 -1.56
CA ASP A 334 -0.80 2.05 -0.82
C ASP A 334 -1.40 1.45 0.47
N GLU A 335 -0.71 0.53 1.08
CA GLU A 335 -1.09 -0.13 2.33
C GLU A 335 -2.54 -0.67 2.31
N ILE A 336 -2.90 -1.34 1.21
CA ILE A 336 -4.19 -2.01 1.05
C ILE A 336 -3.96 -3.51 1.17
N VAL A 337 -4.70 -4.15 2.08
CA VAL A 337 -4.50 -5.55 2.43
C VAL A 337 -5.75 -6.36 2.13
N LEU A 338 -5.57 -7.47 1.43
CA LEU A 338 -6.55 -8.54 1.23
C LEU A 338 -6.43 -9.55 2.36
N TYR A 339 -7.51 -9.80 3.06
CA TYR A 339 -7.63 -10.83 4.10
C TYR A 339 -8.46 -12.00 3.61
N ALA A 340 -8.01 -13.22 3.97
CA ALA A 340 -8.75 -14.45 3.77
C ALA A 340 -8.84 -15.23 5.10
N VAL A 341 -10.07 -15.58 5.52
CA VAL A 341 -10.35 -16.31 6.75
C VAL A 341 -11.43 -17.37 6.56
#